data_0dd81c0c0787890c4148b36707a2262c
#
_entry.id   0dd81c0c0787890c4148b36707a2262c
#
_cell.length_a   1.000
_cell.length_b   1.000
_cell.length_c   1.000
_cell.angle_alpha   90.00
_cell.angle_beta   90.00
_cell.angle_gamma   90.00
#
_symmetry.space_group_name_H-M   'P 1'
#
loop_
_entity.id
_entity.type
_entity.pdbx_description
1 polymer ?
#
loop_
_entity_poly.entity_id
_entity_poly.type
_entity_poly.pdbx_seq_one_letter_code
_entity_poly.pdbx_strand_id
1 'polypeptide(L)'
;LTSTLSGADVLVKGRGDIETIASRSVLTNNGDIVLWSNSDNSGGGSIVLGNDNVLNSSNGRSGDTDSGGGKITLGGGSGYGTIPTGYSSSSTGAGIKLGTSTANHTEIYSGGGDISIKGSSTATGQVDDRDESGIYQWGRMTMKSGRGAITMQGTSGEYQGIGFTAPLTESDTGVKQLSMVSSKTSGTAIQLTGSSSAGVGVSFNYLHPEEVLSLGGGQVTINGTGVGTYGIDIQNLDVLSSSGDINMYGGTGGVNVKDRGVRFGSRLGSSLTSSSADLLVCGDDLEYNDLAFGFSNSLESTG
;
A
#
# COMPACT_ATOMS: atom_id res chain seq x y z
N LEU A 1 1.01 -20.03 11.33
CA LEU A 1 0.28 -20.96 10.48
C LEU A 1 1.13 -21.28 9.25
N THR A 2 1.40 -22.54 9.00
CA THR A 2 2.31 -22.94 7.91
C THR A 2 1.70 -24.07 7.11
N SER A 3 1.64 -23.91 5.77
CA SER A 3 1.37 -24.98 4.82
C SER A 3 2.68 -25.39 4.12
N THR A 4 3.10 -26.63 4.29
CA THR A 4 4.33 -27.16 3.66
C THR A 4 4.06 -27.86 2.33
N LEU A 5 2.80 -28.20 2.06
CA LEU A 5 2.42 -28.83 0.80
C LEU A 5 2.49 -27.80 -0.34
N SER A 6 3.19 -28.15 -1.41
CA SER A 6 3.37 -27.25 -2.56
C SER A 6 2.03 -26.87 -3.19
N GLY A 7 1.81 -25.57 -3.38
CA GLY A 7 0.59 -25.03 -3.95
C GLY A 7 -0.64 -25.07 -3.04
N ALA A 8 -0.51 -25.52 -1.78
CA ALA A 8 -1.64 -25.56 -0.88
C ALA A 8 -1.89 -24.19 -0.22
N ASP A 9 -3.12 -23.73 -0.32
CA ASP A 9 -3.55 -22.44 0.16
C ASP A 9 -3.77 -22.41 1.69
N VAL A 10 -3.66 -21.21 2.25
CA VAL A 10 -4.12 -20.87 3.59
C VAL A 10 -5.28 -19.89 3.49
N LEU A 11 -6.48 -20.31 3.87
CA LEU A 11 -7.66 -19.47 3.98
C LEU A 11 -8.04 -19.28 5.44
N VAL A 12 -7.98 -18.04 5.92
CA VAL A 12 -8.58 -17.62 7.18
C VAL A 12 -9.83 -16.81 6.87
N LYS A 13 -11.00 -17.37 7.26
CA LYS A 13 -12.30 -16.78 6.96
C LYS A 13 -13.05 -16.52 8.26
N GLY A 14 -13.30 -15.26 8.60
CA GLY A 14 -14.03 -14.80 9.77
C GLY A 14 -15.32 -14.06 9.41
N ARG A 15 -16.36 -14.22 10.23
CA ARG A 15 -17.57 -13.39 10.12
C ARG A 15 -17.39 -11.98 10.65
N GLY A 16 -16.53 -11.80 11.65
CA GLY A 16 -16.10 -10.52 12.20
C GLY A 16 -14.65 -10.22 11.87
N ASP A 17 -13.95 -9.68 12.85
CA ASP A 17 -12.56 -9.31 12.76
C ASP A 17 -11.62 -10.52 12.62
N ILE A 18 -10.51 -10.28 11.94
CA ILE A 18 -9.34 -11.17 11.94
C ILE A 18 -8.19 -10.38 12.55
N GLU A 19 -7.69 -10.86 13.66
CA GLU A 19 -6.56 -10.25 14.35
C GLU A 19 -5.43 -11.26 14.48
N THR A 20 -4.22 -10.84 14.13
CA THR A 20 -3.00 -11.58 14.41
C THR A 20 -2.25 -10.91 15.55
N ILE A 21 -1.85 -11.67 16.55
CA ILE A 21 -0.97 -11.15 17.61
C ILE A 21 0.45 -10.96 17.06
N ALA A 22 1.28 -10.22 17.79
CA ALA A 22 2.65 -9.91 17.39
C ALA A 22 3.51 -11.15 17.11
N SER A 23 4.48 -11.02 16.23
CA SER A 23 5.49 -12.02 15.86
C SER A 23 4.87 -13.33 15.36
N ARG A 24 3.90 -13.22 14.48
CA ARG A 24 3.25 -14.39 13.83
C ARG A 24 3.55 -14.44 12.35
N SER A 25 3.62 -15.66 11.85
CA SER A 25 3.82 -15.91 10.43
C SER A 25 2.70 -16.75 9.85
N VAL A 26 2.25 -16.38 8.65
CA VAL A 26 1.42 -17.20 7.78
C VAL A 26 2.26 -17.52 6.55
N LEU A 27 2.60 -18.79 6.38
CA LEU A 27 3.54 -19.24 5.36
C LEU A 27 2.89 -20.31 4.49
N THR A 28 3.07 -20.22 3.17
CA THR A 28 2.71 -21.28 2.24
C THR A 28 3.88 -21.63 1.33
N ASN A 29 3.86 -22.83 0.80
CA ASN A 29 4.80 -23.30 -0.20
C ASN A 29 4.20 -23.02 -1.59
N ASN A 30 4.21 -21.76 -2.02
CA ASN A 30 3.66 -21.26 -3.28
C ASN A 30 2.13 -21.39 -3.44
N GLY A 31 1.39 -21.64 -2.35
CA GLY A 31 -0.06 -21.53 -2.33
C GLY A 31 -0.52 -20.12 -1.94
N ASP A 32 -1.77 -19.82 -2.16
CA ASP A 32 -2.34 -18.51 -1.83
C ASP A 32 -2.50 -18.33 -0.31
N ILE A 33 -2.43 -17.09 0.15
CA ILE A 33 -2.81 -16.67 1.50
C ILE A 33 -4.01 -15.73 1.38
N VAL A 34 -5.12 -16.10 2.02
CA VAL A 34 -6.33 -15.31 2.02
C VAL A 34 -6.79 -15.05 3.45
N LEU A 35 -6.85 -13.77 3.83
CA LEU A 35 -7.51 -13.31 5.05
C LEU A 35 -8.83 -12.63 4.65
N TRP A 36 -9.95 -13.25 5.01
CA TRP A 36 -11.30 -12.83 4.63
C TRP A 36 -12.14 -12.54 5.87
N SER A 37 -12.22 -11.29 6.28
CA SER A 37 -13.07 -10.81 7.37
C SER A 37 -14.50 -10.49 6.87
N ASN A 38 -15.45 -10.30 7.79
CA ASN A 38 -16.85 -9.97 7.45
C ASN A 38 -17.43 -10.89 6.37
N SER A 39 -17.14 -12.17 6.42
CA SER A 39 -17.43 -13.12 5.34
C SER A 39 -18.92 -13.46 5.16
N ASP A 40 -19.76 -13.04 6.08
CA ASP A 40 -21.23 -13.11 5.97
C ASP A 40 -21.85 -11.79 5.46
N ASN A 41 -20.99 -10.79 5.20
CA ASN A 41 -21.39 -9.46 4.71
C ASN A 41 -22.37 -8.76 5.66
N SER A 42 -22.26 -9.01 6.97
CA SER A 42 -23.15 -8.44 7.98
C SER A 42 -22.35 -7.82 9.13
N GLY A 43 -22.55 -6.54 9.40
CA GLY A 43 -22.04 -5.89 10.60
C GLY A 43 -20.57 -5.42 10.57
N GLY A 44 -19.82 -5.71 9.54
CA GLY A 44 -18.41 -5.33 9.42
C GLY A 44 -17.45 -6.41 9.97
N GLY A 45 -16.18 -6.17 9.79
CA GLY A 45 -15.06 -7.00 10.27
C GLY A 45 -13.76 -6.48 9.69
N SER A 46 -12.84 -6.10 10.56
CA SER A 46 -11.52 -5.58 10.23
C SER A 46 -10.48 -6.69 10.06
N ILE A 47 -9.35 -6.34 9.47
CA ILE A 47 -8.14 -7.18 9.54
C ILE A 47 -7.06 -6.37 10.24
N VAL A 48 -6.52 -6.90 11.33
CA VAL A 48 -5.42 -6.30 12.08
C VAL A 48 -4.24 -7.25 12.05
N LEU A 49 -3.17 -6.85 11.37
CA LEU A 49 -1.89 -7.52 11.47
C LEU A 49 -1.11 -6.92 12.64
N GLY A 50 -0.80 -7.74 13.63
CA GLY A 50 0.04 -7.33 14.74
C GLY A 50 1.48 -7.04 14.30
N ASN A 51 2.30 -6.59 15.24
CA ASN A 51 3.69 -6.25 14.98
C ASN A 51 4.54 -7.46 14.60
N ASP A 52 5.56 -7.26 13.78
CA ASP A 52 6.51 -8.29 13.33
C ASP A 52 5.82 -9.52 12.71
N ASN A 53 4.69 -9.28 12.04
CA ASN A 53 3.99 -10.33 11.33
C ASN A 53 4.59 -10.53 9.94
N VAL A 54 4.62 -11.79 9.50
CA VAL A 54 5.09 -12.17 8.16
C VAL A 54 3.98 -12.93 7.43
N LEU A 55 3.55 -12.41 6.29
CA LEU A 55 2.76 -13.16 5.32
C LEU A 55 3.68 -13.53 4.14
N ASN A 56 3.94 -14.81 3.93
CA ASN A 56 4.84 -15.25 2.85
C ASN A 56 4.25 -16.44 2.10
N SER A 57 3.83 -16.20 0.86
CA SER A 57 3.26 -17.22 -0.03
C SER A 57 4.26 -17.76 -1.06
N SER A 58 5.56 -17.63 -0.81
CA SER A 58 6.63 -17.93 -1.75
C SER A 58 7.65 -18.95 -1.24
N ASN A 59 7.27 -19.83 -0.32
CA ASN A 59 8.18 -20.81 0.29
C ASN A 59 9.40 -20.15 0.97
N GLY A 60 9.17 -19.07 1.70
CA GLY A 60 10.22 -18.34 2.43
C GLY A 60 11.09 -17.42 1.57
N ARG A 61 10.82 -17.29 0.28
CA ARG A 61 11.55 -16.36 -0.59
C ARG A 61 11.07 -14.92 -0.35
N SER A 62 11.97 -13.97 -0.50
CA SER A 62 11.70 -12.54 -0.30
C SER A 62 12.46 -11.65 -1.30
N GLY A 63 12.89 -12.24 -2.43
CA GLY A 63 13.62 -11.54 -3.48
C GLY A 63 12.72 -10.62 -4.30
N ASP A 64 13.31 -9.54 -4.82
CA ASP A 64 12.59 -8.53 -5.60
C ASP A 64 12.11 -9.07 -6.96
N THR A 65 12.76 -10.10 -7.50
CA THR A 65 12.48 -10.68 -8.82
C THR A 65 11.90 -12.08 -8.78
N ASP A 66 11.51 -12.57 -7.61
CA ASP A 66 10.96 -13.90 -7.42
C ASP A 66 9.71 -14.13 -8.28
N SER A 67 9.48 -15.40 -8.62
CA SER A 67 8.35 -15.85 -9.42
C SER A 67 7.80 -17.18 -8.91
N GLY A 68 6.55 -17.48 -9.24
CA GLY A 68 5.92 -18.77 -8.91
C GLY A 68 5.42 -18.89 -7.48
N GLY A 69 5.39 -17.81 -6.71
CA GLY A 69 4.69 -17.77 -5.42
C GLY A 69 3.19 -17.58 -5.59
N GLY A 70 2.43 -17.86 -4.52
CA GLY A 70 1.00 -17.68 -4.47
C GLY A 70 0.58 -16.21 -4.28
N LYS A 71 -0.71 -15.94 -4.44
CA LYS A 71 -1.28 -14.62 -4.18
C LYS A 71 -1.47 -14.39 -2.69
N ILE A 72 -1.47 -13.11 -2.29
CA ILE A 72 -1.86 -12.70 -0.94
C ILE A 72 -3.04 -11.75 -1.06
N THR A 73 -4.15 -12.10 -0.42
CA THR A 73 -5.38 -11.31 -0.45
C THR A 73 -5.85 -11.01 0.96
N LEU A 74 -5.97 -9.72 1.29
CA LEU A 74 -6.59 -9.21 2.50
C LEU A 74 -7.84 -8.42 2.09
N GLY A 75 -9.01 -8.87 2.51
CA GLY A 75 -10.26 -8.22 2.16
C GLY A 75 -11.43 -8.77 2.97
N GLY A 76 -12.64 -8.35 2.64
CA GLY A 76 -13.81 -8.75 3.42
C GLY A 76 -15.12 -8.67 2.64
N GLY A 77 -16.21 -8.84 3.36
CA GLY A 77 -17.56 -8.76 2.82
C GLY A 77 -17.85 -9.87 1.82
N SER A 78 -18.56 -9.51 0.76
CA SER A 78 -18.93 -10.45 -0.30
C SER A 78 -17.69 -11.05 -0.99
N GLY A 79 -17.87 -12.24 -1.54
CA GLY A 79 -16.81 -12.94 -2.26
C GLY A 79 -17.34 -14.13 -3.04
N TYR A 80 -16.47 -14.71 -3.85
CA TYR A 80 -16.77 -15.89 -4.63
C TYR A 80 -15.72 -16.97 -4.36
N GLY A 81 -16.19 -18.20 -4.05
CA GLY A 81 -15.32 -19.31 -3.70
C GLY A 81 -14.49 -19.04 -2.45
N THR A 82 -13.18 -18.92 -2.60
CA THR A 82 -12.22 -18.67 -1.52
C THR A 82 -11.67 -17.26 -1.50
N ILE A 83 -12.16 -16.36 -2.38
CA ILE A 83 -11.59 -15.02 -2.58
C ILE A 83 -12.63 -13.95 -2.20
N PRO A 84 -12.31 -13.02 -1.25
CA PRO A 84 -13.13 -11.85 -0.99
C PRO A 84 -13.08 -10.89 -2.18
N THR A 85 -14.20 -10.32 -2.56
CA THR A 85 -14.30 -9.27 -3.59
C THR A 85 -14.57 -7.90 -3.01
N GLY A 86 -15.08 -7.85 -1.77
CA GLY A 86 -15.36 -6.63 -1.04
C GLY A 86 -14.22 -6.18 -0.14
N TYR A 87 -14.55 -5.24 0.72
CA TYR A 87 -13.63 -4.59 1.66
C TYR A 87 -13.73 -5.23 3.03
N SER A 88 -12.59 -5.41 3.71
CA SER A 88 -12.54 -5.53 5.15
C SER A 88 -13.01 -4.20 5.74
N SER A 89 -14.00 -4.19 6.63
CA SER A 89 -14.68 -2.96 7.02
C SER A 89 -14.77 -2.80 8.54
N SER A 90 -14.66 -1.57 9.02
CA SER A 90 -14.81 -1.23 10.43
C SER A 90 -15.67 0.02 10.60
N SER A 91 -16.47 0.04 11.65
CA SER A 91 -17.21 1.23 12.10
C SER A 91 -16.58 1.88 13.33
N THR A 92 -15.51 1.32 13.87
CA THR A 92 -14.83 1.79 15.08
C THR A 92 -13.33 1.95 14.92
N GLY A 93 -12.79 1.69 13.73
CA GLY A 93 -11.37 1.76 13.46
C GLY A 93 -11.06 1.58 11.98
N ALA A 94 -9.82 1.26 11.67
CA ALA A 94 -9.40 0.98 10.29
C ALA A 94 -10.03 -0.30 9.75
N GLY A 95 -10.37 -0.30 8.46
CA GLY A 95 -10.80 -1.51 7.77
C GLY A 95 -9.68 -2.55 7.76
N ILE A 96 -8.47 -2.13 7.42
CA ILE A 96 -7.25 -2.96 7.55
C ILE A 96 -6.18 -2.15 8.27
N LYS A 97 -5.61 -2.72 9.33
CA LYS A 97 -4.48 -2.16 10.06
C LYS A 97 -3.24 -3.05 9.89
N LEU A 98 -2.16 -2.48 9.37
CA LEU A 98 -0.90 -3.16 9.10
C LEU A 98 0.14 -2.71 10.12
N GLY A 99 0.34 -3.52 11.16
CA GLY A 99 1.15 -3.18 12.33
C GLY A 99 0.35 -2.43 13.41
N THR A 100 0.80 -2.51 14.64
CA THR A 100 0.16 -1.89 15.82
C THR A 100 1.12 -1.08 16.68
N SER A 101 2.40 -0.93 16.27
CA SER A 101 3.43 -0.16 16.98
C SER A 101 4.49 0.34 16.01
N THR A 102 5.11 1.45 16.36
CA THR A 102 6.12 2.15 15.55
C THR A 102 7.46 1.43 15.45
N ALA A 103 7.81 0.61 16.43
CA ALA A 103 9.13 -0.01 16.51
C ALA A 103 9.28 -1.28 15.66
N ASN A 104 8.21 -1.80 15.10
CA ASN A 104 8.15 -3.15 14.55
C ASN A 104 7.96 -3.16 13.05
N HIS A 105 8.22 -4.32 12.42
CA HIS A 105 8.28 -4.47 10.97
C HIS A 105 7.29 -5.56 10.49
N THR A 106 6.29 -5.18 9.71
CA THR A 106 5.38 -6.12 9.06
C THR A 106 5.89 -6.43 7.65
N GLU A 107 5.89 -7.70 7.27
CA GLU A 107 6.43 -8.18 6.01
C GLU A 107 5.40 -8.97 5.21
N ILE A 108 5.25 -8.65 3.92
CA ILE A 108 4.33 -9.32 3.00
C ILE A 108 5.08 -9.69 1.72
N TYR A 109 5.27 -10.99 1.48
CA TYR A 109 6.03 -11.53 0.35
C TYR A 109 5.20 -12.53 -0.44
N SER A 110 4.86 -12.22 -1.69
CA SER A 110 4.13 -13.16 -2.55
C SER A 110 5.04 -13.92 -3.54
N GLY A 111 6.24 -13.41 -3.81
CA GLY A 111 7.25 -14.10 -4.64
C GLY A 111 6.78 -14.44 -6.06
N GLY A 112 5.98 -13.58 -6.65
CA GLY A 112 5.48 -13.70 -8.03
C GLY A 112 3.96 -13.71 -8.16
N GLY A 113 3.21 -14.01 -7.11
CA GLY A 113 1.78 -13.78 -7.05
C GLY A 113 1.43 -12.32 -6.79
N ASP A 114 0.20 -11.93 -7.06
CA ASP A 114 -0.27 -10.59 -6.76
C ASP A 114 -0.53 -10.41 -5.25
N ILE A 115 -0.34 -9.20 -4.75
CA ILE A 115 -0.77 -8.78 -3.41
C ILE A 115 -1.97 -7.84 -3.59
N SER A 116 -3.09 -8.17 -2.97
CA SER A 116 -4.32 -7.37 -3.01
C SER A 116 -4.84 -7.08 -1.62
N ILE A 117 -5.00 -5.81 -1.29
CA ILE A 117 -5.44 -5.33 0.02
C ILE A 117 -6.62 -4.37 -0.17
N LYS A 118 -7.78 -4.65 0.48
CA LYS A 118 -8.98 -3.83 0.38
C LYS A 118 -9.58 -3.54 1.74
N GLY A 119 -9.52 -2.29 2.18
CA GLY A 119 -10.01 -1.85 3.48
C GLY A 119 -10.97 -0.66 3.39
N SER A 120 -11.98 -0.65 4.25
CA SER A 120 -12.96 0.43 4.37
C SER A 120 -13.20 0.78 5.83
N SER A 121 -13.26 2.07 6.14
CA SER A 121 -13.68 2.56 7.46
C SER A 121 -14.89 3.48 7.32
N THR A 122 -15.87 3.25 8.17
CA THR A 122 -17.00 4.17 8.40
C THR A 122 -16.96 4.74 9.81
N ALA A 123 -15.84 4.54 10.52
CA ALA A 123 -15.62 5.13 11.85
C ALA A 123 -15.65 6.65 11.78
N THR A 124 -16.19 7.29 12.82
CA THR A 124 -16.29 8.73 12.95
C THR A 124 -16.05 9.15 14.39
N GLY A 125 -15.34 10.27 14.59
CA GLY A 125 -15.16 10.91 15.89
C GLY A 125 -14.33 10.11 16.90
N GLN A 126 -13.41 9.27 16.43
CA GLN A 126 -12.49 8.54 17.30
C GLN A 126 -11.39 9.47 17.83
N VAL A 127 -10.85 9.13 18.99
CA VAL A 127 -9.82 9.94 19.68
C VAL A 127 -8.47 9.90 18.95
N ASP A 128 -8.21 8.83 18.20
CA ASP A 128 -7.03 8.72 17.33
C ASP A 128 -7.50 8.65 15.86
N ASP A 129 -7.52 9.80 15.21
CA ASP A 129 -8.02 10.01 13.85
C ASP A 129 -7.44 9.03 12.81
N ARG A 130 -6.27 8.46 13.08
CA ARG A 130 -5.56 7.56 12.16
C ARG A 130 -6.23 6.20 12.05
N ASP A 131 -6.86 5.74 13.13
CA ASP A 131 -7.60 4.47 13.13
C ASP A 131 -8.90 4.52 12.32
N GLU A 132 -9.30 5.67 11.78
CA GLU A 132 -10.48 5.85 10.91
C GLU A 132 -10.17 5.66 9.41
N SER A 133 -8.99 5.18 9.08
CA SER A 133 -8.56 4.98 7.69
C SER A 133 -9.13 3.69 7.09
N GLY A 134 -9.34 3.68 5.77
CA GLY A 134 -9.70 2.46 5.05
C GLY A 134 -8.59 1.39 5.19
N ILE A 135 -7.37 1.77 4.87
CA ILE A 135 -6.16 1.00 5.14
C ILE A 135 -5.20 1.90 5.91
N TYR A 136 -4.71 1.41 7.03
CA TYR A 136 -3.78 2.13 7.87
C TYR A 136 -2.53 1.30 8.15
N GLN A 137 -1.37 1.86 7.85
CA GLN A 137 -0.10 1.25 8.22
C GLN A 137 0.51 2.00 9.40
N TRP A 138 0.86 1.23 10.43
CA TRP A 138 1.53 1.72 11.62
C TRP A 138 2.83 0.95 11.85
N GLY A 139 3.95 1.66 11.80
CA GLY A 139 5.28 1.06 11.90
C GLY A 139 5.90 0.78 10.53
N ARG A 140 6.99 0.04 10.52
CA ARG A 140 7.68 -0.31 9.28
C ARG A 140 6.94 -1.39 8.50
N MET A 141 6.94 -1.29 7.18
CA MET A 141 6.37 -2.31 6.31
C MET A 141 7.25 -2.56 5.08
N THR A 142 7.43 -3.84 4.77
CA THR A 142 7.98 -4.27 3.49
C THR A 142 6.97 -5.14 2.76
N MET A 143 6.68 -4.78 1.52
CA MET A 143 5.78 -5.50 0.64
C MET A 143 6.46 -5.80 -0.68
N LYS A 144 6.64 -7.09 -1.02
CA LYS A 144 7.32 -7.49 -2.25
C LYS A 144 6.50 -8.55 -2.99
N SER A 145 6.11 -8.22 -4.20
CA SER A 145 5.33 -9.13 -5.04
C SER A 145 6.17 -9.94 -6.03
N GLY A 146 7.48 -9.67 -6.12
CA GLY A 146 8.27 -10.26 -7.18
C GLY A 146 7.69 -9.85 -8.54
N ARG A 147 7.38 -10.82 -9.41
CA ARG A 147 6.76 -10.54 -10.72
C ARG A 147 5.24 -10.29 -10.69
N GLY A 148 4.61 -10.36 -9.52
CA GLY A 148 3.21 -10.02 -9.32
C GLY A 148 2.99 -8.51 -9.17
N ALA A 149 1.71 -8.10 -9.13
CA ALA A 149 1.32 -6.73 -8.83
C ALA A 149 1.09 -6.53 -7.33
N ILE A 150 1.16 -5.26 -6.89
CA ILE A 150 0.68 -4.80 -5.59
C ILE A 150 -0.51 -3.88 -5.84
N THR A 151 -1.66 -4.21 -5.27
CA THR A 151 -2.87 -3.39 -5.38
C THR A 151 -3.43 -3.12 -3.99
N MET A 152 -3.61 -1.86 -3.65
CA MET A 152 -4.26 -1.42 -2.42
C MET A 152 -5.45 -0.52 -2.75
N GLN A 153 -6.61 -0.79 -2.14
CA GLN A 153 -7.82 0.02 -2.28
C GLN A 153 -8.36 0.34 -0.91
N GLY A 154 -8.39 1.62 -0.55
CA GLY A 154 -8.84 2.09 0.74
C GLY A 154 -9.96 3.13 0.63
N THR A 155 -10.99 3.02 1.45
CA THR A 155 -12.05 4.02 1.55
C THR A 155 -12.28 4.42 3.00
N SER A 156 -12.47 5.70 3.26
CA SER A 156 -12.75 6.22 4.60
C SER A 156 -13.92 7.20 4.58
N GLY A 157 -14.71 7.18 5.64
CA GLY A 157 -15.73 8.19 5.90
C GLY A 157 -15.14 9.52 6.33
N GLU A 158 -14.06 9.52 7.07
CA GLU A 158 -13.58 10.73 7.76
C GLU A 158 -12.09 11.01 7.58
N TYR A 159 -11.20 10.01 7.64
CA TYR A 159 -9.78 10.29 7.70
C TYR A 159 -9.03 9.98 6.37
N GLN A 160 -8.35 8.86 6.26
CA GLN A 160 -7.56 8.55 5.05
C GLN A 160 -8.13 7.32 4.33
N GLY A 161 -8.24 7.38 3.00
CA GLY A 161 -8.51 6.18 2.21
C GLY A 161 -7.40 5.15 2.44
N ILE A 162 -6.15 5.57 2.20
CA ILE A 162 -4.95 4.82 2.53
C ILE A 162 -4.00 5.75 3.28
N GLY A 163 -3.58 5.35 4.48
CA GLY A 163 -2.63 6.09 5.30
C GLY A 163 -1.38 5.29 5.59
N PHE A 164 -0.23 5.85 5.21
CA PHE A 164 1.08 5.37 5.61
C PHE A 164 1.62 6.36 6.64
N THR A 165 1.74 5.94 7.89
CA THR A 165 2.14 6.82 8.98
C THR A 165 2.90 6.03 10.02
N ALA A 166 4.09 6.45 10.40
CA ALA A 166 4.72 6.01 11.63
C ALA A 166 5.27 7.22 12.38
N PRO A 167 4.82 7.48 13.58
CA PRO A 167 5.52 8.40 14.46
C PRO A 167 6.83 7.72 14.90
N LEU A 168 7.91 7.96 14.17
CA LEU A 168 9.24 7.57 14.61
C LEU A 168 9.94 8.75 15.27
N THR A 169 10.81 8.41 16.19
CA THR A 169 11.74 9.37 16.77
C THR A 169 12.80 9.75 15.75
N GLU A 170 13.29 10.98 15.78
CA GLU A 170 14.36 11.49 14.90
C GLU A 170 15.62 10.63 14.86
N SER A 171 15.78 9.68 15.80
CA SER A 171 16.93 8.77 15.89
C SER A 171 16.95 7.65 14.83
N ASP A 172 15.84 7.40 14.15
CA ASP A 172 15.73 6.30 13.15
C ASP A 172 16.12 6.73 11.73
N THR A 173 17.02 7.73 11.61
CA THR A 173 17.49 8.25 10.33
C THR A 173 18.10 7.16 9.46
N GLY A 174 17.59 7.02 8.25
CA GLY A 174 18.10 6.09 7.23
C GLY A 174 17.39 4.74 7.14
N VAL A 175 16.45 4.43 8.01
CA VAL A 175 15.62 3.23 7.91
C VAL A 175 14.35 3.53 7.10
N LYS A 176 14.13 2.82 6.01
CA LYS A 176 12.90 2.94 5.22
C LYS A 176 11.70 2.46 6.04
N GLN A 177 10.66 3.28 6.08
CA GLN A 177 9.45 2.95 6.83
C GLN A 177 8.47 2.14 5.99
N LEU A 178 8.39 2.47 4.71
CA LEU A 178 7.64 1.74 3.73
C LEU A 178 8.56 1.34 2.59
N SER A 179 8.50 0.08 2.19
CA SER A 179 9.11 -0.39 0.96
C SER A 179 8.11 -1.28 0.21
N MET A 180 7.60 -0.80 -0.92
CA MET A 180 6.78 -1.57 -1.85
C MET A 180 7.58 -1.86 -3.10
N VAL A 181 7.77 -3.12 -3.44
CA VAL A 181 8.58 -3.54 -4.58
C VAL A 181 7.83 -4.54 -5.46
N SER A 182 7.76 -4.24 -6.76
CA SER A 182 7.28 -5.15 -7.78
C SER A 182 8.26 -5.20 -8.97
N SER A 183 8.51 -6.36 -9.49
CA SER A 183 9.28 -6.57 -10.72
C SER A 183 8.41 -7.03 -11.90
N LYS A 184 7.12 -6.73 -11.86
CA LYS A 184 6.20 -6.97 -12.98
C LYS A 184 6.64 -6.19 -14.20
N THR A 185 6.66 -6.85 -15.37
CA THR A 185 7.27 -6.32 -16.58
C THR A 185 6.32 -5.53 -17.48
N SER A 186 5.00 -5.61 -17.25
CA SER A 186 4.00 -4.92 -18.08
C SER A 186 2.69 -4.69 -17.33
N GLY A 187 1.90 -3.74 -17.80
CA GLY A 187 0.69 -3.29 -17.12
C GLY A 187 1.00 -2.68 -15.76
N THR A 188 0.02 -2.61 -14.88
CA THR A 188 0.20 -2.00 -13.55
C THR A 188 0.98 -2.93 -12.63
N ALA A 189 2.13 -2.47 -12.14
CA ALA A 189 2.97 -3.14 -11.16
C ALA A 189 2.55 -2.80 -9.74
N ILE A 190 2.30 -1.51 -9.47
CA ILE A 190 1.85 -1.03 -8.16
C ILE A 190 0.68 -0.07 -8.39
N GLN A 191 -0.44 -0.34 -7.71
CA GLN A 191 -1.62 0.51 -7.75
C GLN A 191 -2.10 0.81 -6.33
N LEU A 192 -2.15 2.08 -5.99
CA LEU A 192 -2.74 2.58 -4.75
C LEU A 192 -3.97 3.42 -5.13
N THR A 193 -5.12 3.09 -4.56
CA THR A 193 -6.35 3.86 -4.79
C THR A 193 -7.01 4.14 -3.46
N GLY A 194 -6.98 5.39 -3.05
CA GLY A 194 -7.56 5.84 -1.78
C GLY A 194 -8.66 6.87 -1.99
N SER A 195 -9.73 6.77 -1.24
CA SER A 195 -10.78 7.79 -1.22
C SER A 195 -11.24 8.10 0.20
N SER A 196 -11.47 9.38 0.46
CA SER A 196 -12.05 9.82 1.73
C SER A 196 -13.15 10.85 1.48
N SER A 197 -14.25 10.74 2.22
CA SER A 197 -15.34 11.71 2.11
C SER A 197 -15.13 12.98 2.93
N ALA A 198 -14.15 13.02 3.85
CA ALA A 198 -13.82 14.20 4.64
C ALA A 198 -12.31 14.41 4.88
N GLY A 199 -11.48 13.42 4.51
CA GLY A 199 -10.04 13.45 4.69
C GLY A 199 -9.27 13.22 3.40
N VAL A 200 -8.02 12.79 3.53
CA VAL A 200 -7.09 12.57 2.42
C VAL A 200 -7.35 11.23 1.72
N GLY A 201 -7.27 11.20 0.38
CA GLY A 201 -7.39 9.96 -0.38
C GLY A 201 -6.24 9.00 -0.09
N VAL A 202 -5.01 9.40 -0.41
CA VAL A 202 -3.78 8.63 -0.12
C VAL A 202 -2.79 9.54 0.59
N SER A 203 -2.27 9.12 1.74
CA SER A 203 -1.33 9.90 2.54
C SER A 203 -0.03 9.14 2.76
N PHE A 204 1.09 9.80 2.46
CA PHE A 204 2.45 9.40 2.77
C PHE A 204 3.02 10.42 3.77
N ASN A 205 2.76 10.21 5.04
CA ASN A 205 3.06 11.19 6.08
C ASN A 205 4.16 10.69 7.01
N TYR A 206 5.39 10.62 6.49
CA TYR A 206 6.56 10.20 7.23
C TYR A 206 7.69 11.24 7.23
N LEU A 207 8.37 11.34 8.34
CA LEU A 207 9.65 12.05 8.43
C LEU A 207 10.79 11.28 7.73
N HIS A 208 10.61 9.99 7.46
CA HIS A 208 11.62 9.08 6.89
C HIS A 208 11.23 8.61 5.50
N PRO A 209 12.19 8.19 4.65
CA PRO A 209 11.92 7.83 3.27
C PRO A 209 10.95 6.66 3.14
N GLU A 210 9.94 6.86 2.33
CA GLU A 210 9.05 5.83 1.81
C GLU A 210 9.46 5.48 0.39
N GLU A 211 9.33 4.22 0.00
CA GLU A 211 9.80 3.75 -1.30
C GLU A 211 8.72 2.92 -2.00
N VAL A 212 8.40 3.32 -3.24
CA VAL A 212 7.53 2.58 -4.14
C VAL A 212 8.32 2.28 -5.41
N LEU A 213 8.66 1.02 -5.66
CA LEU A 213 9.58 0.60 -6.71
C LEU A 213 8.92 -0.35 -7.71
N SER A 214 8.94 0.00 -8.99
CA SER A 214 8.69 -0.89 -10.11
C SER A 214 10.00 -1.24 -10.81
N LEU A 215 10.52 -2.44 -10.56
CA LEU A 215 11.81 -2.89 -11.09
C LEU A 215 11.71 -3.58 -12.46
N GLY A 216 10.52 -4.05 -12.85
CA GLY A 216 10.30 -4.80 -14.08
C GLY A 216 9.77 -3.97 -15.26
N GLY A 217 9.48 -2.69 -15.05
CA GLY A 217 8.93 -1.81 -16.10
C GLY A 217 7.39 -1.76 -16.16
N GLY A 218 6.69 -2.36 -15.22
CA GLY A 218 5.26 -2.12 -15.06
C GLY A 218 4.97 -0.75 -14.45
N GLN A 219 3.78 -0.21 -14.70
CA GLN A 219 3.36 1.11 -14.24
C GLN A 219 3.22 1.20 -12.73
N VAL A 220 3.51 2.37 -12.17
CA VAL A 220 3.09 2.78 -10.83
C VAL A 220 1.94 3.77 -10.97
N THR A 221 0.82 3.50 -10.29
CA THR A 221 -0.35 4.37 -10.30
C THR A 221 -0.80 4.66 -8.87
N ILE A 222 -0.90 5.94 -8.53
CA ILE A 222 -1.38 6.41 -7.23
C ILE A 222 -2.57 7.33 -7.47
N ASN A 223 -3.76 6.88 -7.07
CA ASN A 223 -5.00 7.63 -7.21
C ASN A 223 -5.53 7.99 -5.82
N GLY A 224 -5.68 9.26 -5.55
CA GLY A 224 -6.26 9.76 -4.31
C GLY A 224 -7.46 10.65 -4.60
N THR A 225 -8.52 10.52 -3.81
CA THR A 225 -9.66 11.42 -3.83
C THR A 225 -10.00 11.82 -2.39
N GLY A 226 -9.82 13.10 -2.07
CA GLY A 226 -10.18 13.68 -0.78
C GLY A 226 -11.23 14.77 -0.96
N VAL A 227 -12.23 14.82 -0.08
CA VAL A 227 -13.23 15.86 -0.08
C VAL A 227 -12.91 16.87 1.03
N GLY A 228 -12.69 18.14 0.65
CA GLY A 228 -12.33 19.20 1.60
C GLY A 228 -10.86 19.18 2.06
N THR A 229 -10.06 18.27 1.53
CA THR A 229 -8.62 18.13 1.79
C THR A 229 -7.90 17.71 0.50
N TYR A 230 -6.76 17.03 0.60
CA TYR A 230 -5.99 16.60 -0.55
C TYR A 230 -6.42 15.21 -1.05
N GLY A 231 -6.39 15.02 -2.36
CA GLY A 231 -6.47 13.68 -2.95
C GLY A 231 -5.26 12.84 -2.55
N ILE A 232 -4.06 13.42 -2.69
CA ILE A 232 -2.80 12.81 -2.27
C ILE A 232 -2.03 13.80 -1.41
N ASP A 233 -1.56 13.38 -0.24
CA ASP A 233 -0.69 14.16 0.66
C ASP A 233 0.64 13.45 0.85
N ILE A 234 1.76 14.12 0.55
CA ILE A 234 3.09 13.51 0.52
C ILE A 234 4.07 14.36 1.31
N GLN A 235 4.80 13.74 2.22
CA GLN A 235 5.86 14.37 2.98
C GLN A 235 7.26 13.92 2.53
N ASN A 236 7.48 12.63 2.28
CA ASN A 236 8.79 12.11 1.89
C ASN A 236 8.64 10.78 1.16
N LEU A 237 8.62 10.79 -0.18
CA LEU A 237 8.34 9.62 -0.99
C LEU A 237 9.31 9.49 -2.17
N ASP A 238 9.90 8.32 -2.32
CA ASP A 238 10.62 7.90 -3.51
C ASP A 238 9.74 7.01 -4.36
N VAL A 239 9.36 7.45 -5.56
CA VAL A 239 8.67 6.63 -6.54
C VAL A 239 9.61 6.37 -7.71
N LEU A 240 10.00 5.12 -7.88
CA LEU A 240 10.99 4.74 -8.87
C LEU A 240 10.41 3.67 -9.81
N SER A 241 10.60 3.84 -11.12
CA SER A 241 10.29 2.83 -12.12
C SER A 241 11.49 2.60 -13.03
N SER A 242 11.74 1.36 -13.43
CA SER A 242 12.82 1.05 -14.36
C SER A 242 12.52 1.52 -15.79
N SER A 243 11.26 1.42 -16.22
CA SER A 243 10.83 1.80 -17.58
C SER A 243 9.32 2.00 -17.72
N GLY A 244 8.52 1.73 -16.67
CA GLY A 244 7.08 1.94 -16.69
C GLY A 244 6.71 3.36 -16.29
N ASP A 245 5.53 3.80 -16.71
CA ASP A 245 5.01 5.11 -16.37
C ASP A 245 4.72 5.25 -14.88
N ILE A 246 4.84 6.46 -14.37
CA ILE A 246 4.42 6.84 -13.03
C ILE A 246 3.26 7.81 -13.17
N ASN A 247 2.10 7.41 -12.65
CA ASN A 247 0.87 8.20 -12.72
C ASN A 247 0.37 8.53 -11.32
N MET A 248 0.15 9.81 -11.04
CA MET A 248 -0.40 10.28 -9.77
C MET A 248 -1.59 11.21 -10.04
N TYR A 249 -2.76 10.85 -9.52
CA TYR A 249 -4.00 11.58 -9.72
C TYR A 249 -4.61 11.98 -8.37
N GLY A 250 -4.58 13.26 -8.07
CA GLY A 250 -5.08 13.83 -6.82
C GLY A 250 -6.60 14.07 -6.78
N GLY A 251 -7.30 13.86 -7.90
CA GLY A 251 -8.72 14.14 -7.98
C GLY A 251 -9.06 15.60 -7.63
N THR A 252 -10.26 15.84 -7.11
CA THR A 252 -10.74 17.17 -6.74
C THR A 252 -9.98 17.83 -5.59
N GLY A 253 -9.29 17.06 -4.77
CA GLY A 253 -8.45 17.56 -3.67
C GLY A 253 -7.01 17.88 -4.06
N GLY A 254 -6.61 17.62 -5.30
CA GLY A 254 -5.24 17.86 -5.76
C GLY A 254 -4.17 16.97 -5.12
N VAL A 255 -2.93 17.32 -5.39
CA VAL A 255 -1.74 16.68 -4.81
C VAL A 255 -0.99 17.71 -3.97
N ASN A 256 -0.86 17.45 -2.68
CA ASN A 256 -0.08 18.26 -1.77
C ASN A 256 1.27 17.59 -1.48
N VAL A 257 2.34 18.34 -1.63
CA VAL A 257 3.71 17.87 -1.38
C VAL A 257 4.37 18.78 -0.35
N LYS A 258 4.81 18.21 0.77
CA LYS A 258 5.40 18.93 1.91
C LYS A 258 6.82 18.44 2.20
N ASP A 259 7.54 19.25 2.95
CA ASP A 259 8.83 18.98 3.59
C ASP A 259 9.91 18.48 2.62
N ARG A 260 10.17 17.18 2.59
CA ARG A 260 11.22 16.59 1.77
C ARG A 260 10.80 16.23 0.35
N GLY A 261 9.52 16.44 0.04
CA GLY A 261 8.99 16.32 -1.31
C GLY A 261 8.87 14.90 -1.85
N VAL A 262 8.77 14.82 -3.15
CA VAL A 262 8.71 13.55 -3.90
C VAL A 262 9.94 13.45 -4.77
N ARG A 263 10.62 12.31 -4.73
CA ARG A 263 11.67 11.99 -5.67
C ARG A 263 11.17 10.95 -6.66
N PHE A 264 11.14 11.31 -7.92
CA PHE A 264 10.87 10.40 -9.02
C PHE A 264 12.18 10.03 -9.71
N GLY A 265 12.36 8.78 -10.11
CA GLY A 265 13.58 8.40 -10.79
C GLY A 265 13.60 6.97 -11.30
N SER A 266 14.66 6.67 -12.05
CA SER A 266 15.01 5.31 -12.44
C SER A 266 16.17 4.80 -11.59
N ARG A 267 16.09 3.56 -11.14
CA ARG A 267 17.14 2.93 -10.32
C ARG A 267 18.30 2.37 -11.14
N LEU A 268 18.20 2.35 -12.46
CA LEU A 268 19.22 1.79 -13.34
C LEU A 268 20.31 2.81 -13.65
N GLY A 269 21.33 2.84 -12.80
CA GLY A 269 22.60 3.52 -13.06
C GLY A 269 22.57 5.03 -12.94
N SER A 270 23.74 5.63 -12.88
CA SER A 270 23.98 7.05 -12.69
C SER A 270 23.70 7.93 -13.92
N SER A 271 22.89 7.49 -14.85
CA SER A 271 22.40 8.30 -15.98
C SER A 271 20.89 8.17 -16.11
N LEU A 272 20.22 9.28 -15.88
CA LEU A 272 18.81 9.53 -16.24
C LEU A 272 18.57 9.48 -17.75
N THR A 273 19.38 8.74 -18.48
CA THR A 273 19.20 8.52 -19.90
C THR A 273 18.28 7.35 -20.09
N SER A 274 17.14 7.64 -20.56
CA SER A 274 16.26 6.72 -21.20
C SER A 274 15.35 5.94 -20.40
N SER A 275 14.36 6.39 -19.92
CA SER A 275 13.19 5.58 -20.09
C SER A 275 12.16 6.38 -20.90
N SER A 276 11.53 5.73 -21.80
CA SER A 276 10.28 6.16 -22.41
C SER A 276 9.13 6.21 -21.39
N ALA A 277 9.43 6.45 -20.12
CA ALA A 277 8.46 6.52 -19.06
C ALA A 277 8.01 7.97 -18.88
N ASP A 278 6.71 8.17 -18.94
CA ASP A 278 6.08 9.46 -18.69
C ASP A 278 5.77 9.59 -17.19
N LEU A 279 5.98 10.79 -16.64
CA LEU A 279 5.48 11.19 -15.35
C LEU A 279 4.27 12.08 -15.55
N LEU A 280 3.12 11.63 -15.07
CA LEU A 280 1.90 12.41 -15.07
C LEU A 280 1.46 12.67 -13.64
N VAL A 281 1.45 13.93 -13.22
CA VAL A 281 0.89 14.37 -11.95
C VAL A 281 -0.29 15.29 -12.26
N CYS A 282 -1.49 14.89 -11.87
CA CYS A 282 -2.74 15.62 -12.09
C CYS A 282 -3.45 15.90 -10.78
N GLY A 283 -3.96 17.11 -10.63
CA GLY A 283 -4.80 17.54 -9.53
C GLY A 283 -5.36 18.92 -9.81
N ASP A 284 -6.47 19.28 -9.19
CA ASP A 284 -7.10 20.59 -9.36
C ASP A 284 -6.23 21.71 -8.75
N ASP A 285 -5.46 21.39 -7.69
CA ASP A 285 -4.47 22.28 -7.09
C ASP A 285 -3.15 21.54 -6.86
N LEU A 286 -2.05 22.13 -7.35
CA LEU A 286 -0.69 21.71 -7.05
C LEU A 286 -0.09 22.75 -6.09
N GLU A 287 -0.08 22.44 -4.80
CA GLU A 287 0.65 23.24 -3.82
C GLU A 287 2.12 22.77 -3.73
N TYR A 288 3.04 23.71 -3.93
CA TYR A 288 4.47 23.48 -3.86
C TYR A 288 5.05 24.07 -2.58
N ASN A 289 5.61 23.22 -1.74
CA ASN A 289 6.55 23.64 -0.71
C ASN A 289 7.83 22.83 -0.86
N ASP A 290 8.86 23.44 -1.44
CA ASP A 290 10.22 22.89 -1.65
C ASP A 290 10.32 21.57 -2.45
N LEU A 291 10.10 21.66 -3.77
CA LEU A 291 10.35 20.56 -4.70
C LEU A 291 11.77 20.57 -5.23
N ALA A 292 12.56 19.58 -4.87
CA ALA A 292 13.80 19.25 -5.58
C ALA A 292 13.49 18.26 -6.70
N PHE A 293 13.16 18.78 -7.90
CA PHE A 293 13.02 17.96 -9.11
C PHE A 293 14.38 17.72 -9.75
N GLY A 294 14.77 16.46 -9.90
CA GLY A 294 15.86 16.06 -10.77
C GLY A 294 15.31 15.36 -12.01
N PHE A 295 14.77 16.12 -12.98
CA PHE A 295 14.21 15.55 -14.21
C PHE A 295 14.99 15.90 -15.46
N SER A 296 15.03 14.92 -16.37
CA SER A 296 15.32 15.16 -17.80
C SER A 296 14.06 15.19 -18.68
N ASN A 297 12.84 15.04 -18.13
CA ASN A 297 11.59 15.00 -18.90
C ASN A 297 10.58 16.02 -18.35
N SER A 298 9.74 16.55 -19.26
CA SER A 298 8.80 17.64 -19.00
C SER A 298 7.70 17.28 -18.00
N LEU A 299 7.41 18.21 -17.10
CA LEU A 299 6.23 18.20 -16.26
C LEU A 299 5.08 18.84 -17.05
N GLU A 300 4.04 18.11 -17.36
CA GLU A 300 2.81 18.68 -17.91
C GLU A 300 1.76 18.76 -16.81
N SER A 301 1.32 20.00 -16.50
CA SER A 301 0.14 20.28 -15.70
C SER A 301 -1.02 20.52 -16.65
N THR A 302 -2.02 19.65 -16.63
CA THR A 302 -3.32 19.92 -17.25
C THR A 302 -4.26 20.40 -16.16
N GLY A 303 -4.33 21.73 -15.98
CA GLY A 303 -5.34 22.39 -15.15
C GLY A 303 -6.72 22.32 -15.78
#